data_7ac249bfec342024bc77e7516affdd31
#
_entry.id   7ac249bfec342024bc77e7516affdd31
#
_cell.length_a   1.000
_cell.length_b   1.000
_cell.length_c   1.000
_cell.angle_alpha   90.00
_cell.angle_beta   90.00
_cell.angle_gamma   90.00
#
_symmetry.space_group_name_H-M   'P 1'
#
loop_
_entity.id
_entity.type
_entity.pdbx_description
1 polymer ?
#
loop_
_entity_poly.entity_id
_entity_poly.type
_entity_poly.pdbx_seq_one_letter_code
_entity_poly.pdbx_strand_id
1 'polypeptide(L)'
;FDLDRFYAELRQVLKPSGVIAVWAYKLATVSPAIDALVNRYYSDVVGPYWPPERVLVEKFEELAFPFAQIAAPPFEMVAHWQAEHLLGYLRTWSATQRFMVEQKRDPLTEIEQELRDAWAEEVRLVIWPLTVRVGRL
;
A
#
# COMPACT_ATOMS: atom_id res chain seq x y z
N PHE A 1 -9.17 -8.35 11.17
CA PHE A 1 -8.10 -9.34 11.29
C PHE A 1 -7.64 -9.40 12.75
N ASP A 2 -7.76 -10.57 13.36
CA ASP A 2 -7.40 -10.83 14.75
C ASP A 2 -5.92 -11.28 14.83
N LEU A 3 -5.06 -10.38 15.29
CA LEU A 3 -3.61 -10.63 15.37
C LEU A 3 -3.26 -11.71 16.41
N ASP A 4 -3.95 -11.74 17.54
CA ASP A 4 -3.67 -12.69 18.62
C ASP A 4 -4.00 -14.13 18.14
N ARG A 5 -5.14 -14.29 17.50
CA ARG A 5 -5.52 -15.55 16.89
C ARG A 5 -4.55 -15.95 15.78
N PHE A 6 -4.16 -15.03 14.92
CA PHE A 6 -3.17 -15.29 13.88
C PHE A 6 -1.84 -15.80 14.47
N TYR A 7 -1.33 -15.14 15.49
CA TYR A 7 -0.08 -15.57 16.13
C TYR A 7 -0.20 -16.89 16.89
N ALA A 8 -1.35 -17.17 17.46
CA ALA A 8 -1.62 -18.47 18.08
C ALA A 8 -1.58 -19.62 17.05
N GLU A 9 -2.28 -19.46 15.93
CA GLU A 9 -2.26 -20.43 14.82
C GLU A 9 -0.85 -20.57 14.23
N LEU A 10 -0.15 -19.46 14.03
CA LEU A 10 1.20 -19.46 13.49
C LEU A 10 2.17 -20.28 14.33
N ARG A 11 2.08 -20.20 15.68
CA ARG A 11 2.91 -21.00 16.58
C ARG A 11 2.67 -22.51 16.47
N GLN A 12 1.49 -22.92 16.03
CA GLN A 12 1.18 -24.33 15.81
C GLN A 12 1.78 -24.89 14.53
N VAL A 13 1.92 -24.05 13.49
CA VAL A 13 2.41 -24.50 12.18
C VAL A 13 3.92 -24.28 11.98
N LEU A 14 4.52 -23.35 12.70
CA LEU A 14 5.97 -23.13 12.65
C LEU A 14 6.72 -24.25 13.35
N LYS A 15 7.76 -24.73 12.70
CA LYS A 15 8.74 -25.63 13.36
C LYS A 15 9.49 -24.88 14.47
N PRO A 16 10.09 -25.60 15.45
CA PRO A 16 11.01 -24.98 16.39
C PRO A 16 12.09 -24.17 15.66
N SER A 17 12.34 -22.95 16.12
CA SER A 17 13.21 -21.97 15.45
C SER A 17 12.76 -21.55 14.06
N GLY A 18 11.51 -21.79 13.71
CA GLY A 18 10.91 -21.35 12.45
C GLY A 18 10.93 -19.81 12.30
N VAL A 19 10.98 -19.35 11.07
CA VAL A 19 11.04 -17.92 10.73
C VAL A 19 9.73 -17.48 10.12
N ILE A 20 9.24 -16.32 10.55
CA ILE A 20 8.14 -15.59 9.92
C ILE A 20 8.69 -14.32 9.31
N ALA A 21 8.22 -14.00 8.11
CA ALA A 21 8.38 -12.69 7.51
C ALA A 21 6.99 -12.12 7.18
N VAL A 22 6.77 -10.88 7.58
CA VAL A 22 5.57 -10.12 7.25
C VAL A 22 5.99 -8.80 6.63
N TRP A 23 5.23 -8.32 5.65
CA TRP A 23 5.54 -7.07 5.00
C TRP A 23 4.29 -6.31 4.61
N ALA A 24 4.43 -5.00 4.51
CA ALA A 24 3.44 -4.09 3.97
C ALA A 24 4.13 -3.03 3.11
N TYR A 25 3.36 -2.38 2.26
CA TYR A 25 3.80 -1.20 1.52
C TYR A 25 2.77 -0.08 1.64
N LYS A 26 3.25 1.14 1.61
CA LYS A 26 2.46 2.37 1.62
C LYS A 26 2.26 2.87 0.18
N LEU A 27 2.10 4.16 0.00
CA LEU A 27 1.99 4.75 -1.32
C LEU A 27 3.30 4.59 -2.10
N ALA A 28 3.18 4.45 -3.40
CA ALA A 28 4.33 4.50 -4.30
C ALA A 28 4.91 5.91 -4.38
N THR A 29 6.17 6.00 -4.75
CA THR A 29 6.84 7.23 -5.12
C THR A 29 7.22 7.21 -6.60
N VAL A 30 7.09 8.34 -7.28
CA VAL A 30 7.44 8.54 -8.68
C VAL A 30 8.24 9.83 -8.84
N SER A 31 7.62 10.96 -8.53
CA SER A 31 8.23 12.29 -8.51
C SER A 31 7.39 13.19 -7.60
N PRO A 32 7.98 14.28 -7.05
CA PRO A 32 7.25 15.15 -6.12
C PRO A 32 5.89 15.64 -6.63
N ALA A 33 5.79 15.97 -7.91
CA ALA A 33 4.54 16.45 -8.51
C ALA A 33 3.47 15.34 -8.57
N ILE A 34 3.84 14.15 -9.03
CA ILE A 34 2.94 12.99 -9.11
C ILE A 34 2.56 12.52 -7.71
N ASP A 35 3.52 12.46 -6.81
CA ASP A 35 3.31 12.02 -5.41
C ASP A 35 2.31 12.95 -4.69
N ALA A 36 2.39 14.28 -4.93
CA ALA A 36 1.44 15.24 -4.39
C ALA A 36 0.00 14.98 -4.88
N LEU A 37 -0.17 14.67 -6.17
CA LEU A 37 -1.47 14.32 -6.75
C LEU A 37 -2.04 13.03 -6.17
N VAL A 38 -1.20 12.01 -6.06
CA VAL A 38 -1.59 10.71 -5.46
C VAL A 38 -1.96 10.88 -4.00
N ASN A 39 -1.21 11.68 -3.24
CA ASN A 39 -1.51 11.96 -1.84
C ASN A 39 -2.85 12.72 -1.69
N ARG A 40 -3.09 13.75 -2.52
CA ARG A 40 -4.38 14.47 -2.56
C ARG A 40 -5.53 13.51 -2.87
N TYR A 41 -5.36 12.66 -3.87
CA TYR A 41 -6.36 11.65 -4.21
C TYR A 41 -6.63 10.69 -3.06
N TYR A 42 -5.58 10.19 -2.43
CA TYR A 42 -5.64 9.26 -1.30
C TYR A 42 -6.41 9.84 -0.10
N SER A 43 -6.10 11.10 0.27
CA SER A 43 -6.61 11.73 1.49
C SER A 43 -7.93 12.44 1.28
N ASP A 44 -8.02 13.26 0.23
CA ASP A 44 -9.09 14.23 0.09
C ASP A 44 -10.23 13.70 -0.78
N VAL A 45 -9.91 12.93 -1.82
CA VAL A 45 -10.92 12.41 -2.74
C VAL A 45 -11.52 11.10 -2.25
N VAL A 46 -10.67 10.09 -2.01
CA VAL A 46 -11.15 8.76 -1.61
C VAL A 46 -10.94 8.46 -0.13
N GLY A 47 -10.40 9.40 0.64
CA GLY A 47 -10.11 9.24 2.07
C GLY A 47 -11.27 8.68 2.89
N PRO A 48 -12.50 9.24 2.80
CA PRO A 48 -13.66 8.76 3.56
C PRO A 48 -14.10 7.32 3.22
N TYR A 49 -13.62 6.78 2.10
CA TYR A 49 -14.02 5.47 1.59
C TYR A 49 -13.05 4.33 1.93
N TRP A 50 -11.93 4.64 2.60
CA TRP A 50 -11.03 3.59 3.05
C TRP A 50 -11.71 2.69 4.08
N PRO A 51 -11.53 1.35 3.99
CA PRO A 51 -12.02 0.46 5.02
C PRO A 51 -11.31 0.73 6.35
N PRO A 52 -11.97 0.55 7.52
CA PRO A 52 -11.36 0.77 8.83
C PRO A 52 -10.05 -0.01 9.02
N GLU A 53 -9.94 -1.18 8.40
CA GLU A 53 -8.75 -2.02 8.47
C GLU A 53 -7.52 -1.41 7.78
N ARG A 54 -7.70 -0.34 7.00
CA ARG A 54 -6.58 0.37 6.37
C ARG A 54 -5.55 0.86 7.39
N VAL A 55 -6.01 1.19 8.59
CA VAL A 55 -5.13 1.58 9.71
C VAL A 55 -4.06 0.53 10.02
N LEU A 56 -4.34 -0.76 9.80
CA LEU A 56 -3.37 -1.83 10.02
C LEU A 56 -2.18 -1.76 9.04
N VAL A 57 -2.40 -1.27 7.83
CA VAL A 57 -1.33 -1.04 6.86
C VAL A 57 -0.55 0.23 7.19
N GLU A 58 -1.26 1.30 7.55
CA GLU A 58 -0.66 2.60 7.89
C GLU A 58 0.22 2.53 9.14
N LYS A 59 -0.23 1.76 10.14
CA LYS A 59 0.46 1.52 11.42
C LYS A 59 1.16 0.17 11.49
N PHE A 60 1.55 -0.39 10.36
CA PHE A 60 2.13 -1.74 10.29
C PHE A 60 3.36 -1.91 11.19
N GLU A 61 4.19 -0.87 11.31
CA GLU A 61 5.38 -0.88 12.16
C GLU A 61 5.06 -0.94 13.65
N GLU A 62 3.89 -0.39 14.05
CA GLU A 62 3.42 -0.31 15.43
C GLU A 62 2.69 -1.58 15.89
N LEU A 63 2.31 -2.45 14.96
CA LEU A 63 1.58 -3.67 15.29
C LEU A 63 2.43 -4.59 16.18
N ALA A 64 1.78 -5.23 17.14
CA ALA A 64 2.44 -6.25 17.96
C ALA A 64 3.12 -7.31 17.07
N PHE A 65 4.35 -7.69 17.42
CA PHE A 65 5.10 -8.71 16.69
C PHE A 65 5.89 -9.56 17.70
N PRO A 66 5.25 -10.57 18.28
CA PRO A 66 5.76 -11.31 19.43
C PRO A 66 6.77 -12.40 19.06
N PHE A 67 7.80 -12.02 18.29
CA PHE A 67 8.88 -12.90 17.83
C PHE A 67 10.23 -12.22 18.05
N ALA A 68 11.29 -13.02 18.25
CA ALA A 68 12.65 -12.51 18.27
C ALA A 68 12.99 -11.91 16.91
N GLN A 69 13.09 -10.58 16.83
CA GLN A 69 13.27 -9.87 15.56
C GLN A 69 14.65 -10.15 14.97
N ILE A 70 14.68 -10.34 13.67
CA ILE A 70 15.88 -10.54 12.85
C ILE A 70 15.98 -9.33 11.91
N ALA A 71 17.16 -8.73 11.81
CA ALA A 71 17.40 -7.64 10.87
C ALA A 71 17.17 -8.10 9.42
N ALA A 72 16.40 -7.34 8.68
CA ALA A 72 16.17 -7.56 7.26
C ALA A 72 16.79 -6.39 6.46
N PRO A 73 17.34 -6.65 5.26
CA PRO A 73 17.74 -5.58 4.37
C PRO A 73 16.51 -4.78 3.90
N PRO A 74 16.70 -3.57 3.37
CA PRO A 74 15.62 -2.85 2.71
C PRO A 74 15.16 -3.59 1.45
N PHE A 75 13.86 -3.59 1.21
CA PHE A 75 13.25 -4.15 0.02
C PHE A 75 12.35 -3.11 -0.65
N GLU A 76 12.25 -3.20 -1.95
CA GLU A 76 11.40 -2.36 -2.78
C GLU A 76 10.69 -3.20 -3.83
N MET A 77 9.46 -2.86 -4.14
CA MET A 77 8.84 -3.24 -5.40
C MET A 77 9.05 -2.12 -6.40
N VAL A 78 9.36 -2.47 -7.64
CA VAL A 78 9.69 -1.51 -8.70
C VAL A 78 8.92 -1.84 -9.95
N ALA A 79 8.38 -0.83 -10.61
CA ALA A 79 7.73 -0.96 -11.91
C ALA A 79 8.10 0.21 -12.83
N HIS A 80 8.11 -0.04 -14.13
CA HIS A 80 8.29 0.98 -15.16
C HIS A 80 6.93 1.24 -15.80
N TRP A 81 6.32 2.38 -15.47
CA TRP A 81 4.94 2.69 -15.82
C TRP A 81 4.81 3.96 -16.65
N GLN A 82 3.78 3.98 -17.46
CA GLN A 82 3.18 5.18 -18.03
C GLN A 82 2.01 5.63 -17.14
N ALA A 83 1.49 6.82 -17.35
CA ALA A 83 0.37 7.38 -16.57
C ALA A 83 -0.83 6.42 -16.49
N GLU A 84 -1.15 5.74 -17.61
CA GLU A 84 -2.27 4.79 -17.68
C GLU A 84 -2.14 3.63 -16.69
N HIS A 85 -0.92 3.15 -16.46
CA HIS A 85 -0.69 2.07 -15.50
C HIS A 85 -0.98 2.55 -14.07
N LEU A 86 -0.56 3.78 -13.71
CA LEU A 86 -0.86 4.33 -12.39
C LEU A 86 -2.37 4.59 -12.23
N LEU A 87 -3.02 5.18 -13.24
CA LEU A 87 -4.47 5.39 -13.21
C LEU A 87 -5.23 4.07 -13.06
N GLY A 88 -4.82 3.03 -13.80
CA GLY A 88 -5.35 1.67 -13.67
C GLY A 88 -5.16 1.11 -12.26
N TYR A 89 -3.97 1.28 -11.69
CA TYR A 89 -3.67 0.86 -10.32
C TYR A 89 -4.54 1.59 -9.28
N LEU A 90 -4.67 2.91 -9.37
CA LEU A 90 -5.52 3.70 -8.47
C LEU A 90 -6.99 3.27 -8.55
N ARG A 91 -7.48 2.85 -9.73
CA ARG A 91 -8.83 2.27 -9.87
C ARG A 91 -9.03 0.99 -9.09
N THR A 92 -7.99 0.20 -8.86
CA THR A 92 -8.09 -1.04 -8.08
C THR A 92 -8.20 -0.83 -6.58
N TRP A 93 -7.94 0.38 -6.09
CA TRP A 93 -8.02 0.66 -4.66
C TRP A 93 -9.44 0.45 -4.12
N SER A 94 -9.54 -0.19 -2.96
CA SER A 94 -10.83 -0.47 -2.33
C SER A 94 -11.63 0.81 -2.04
N ALA A 95 -10.96 1.90 -1.68
CA ALA A 95 -11.59 3.21 -1.49
C ALA A 95 -12.14 3.77 -2.79
N THR A 96 -11.40 3.66 -3.91
CA THR A 96 -11.87 4.05 -5.24
C THR A 96 -13.12 3.27 -5.63
N GLN A 97 -13.10 1.95 -5.45
CA GLN A 97 -14.23 1.09 -5.77
C GLN A 97 -15.47 1.43 -4.93
N ARG A 98 -15.30 1.68 -3.63
CA ARG A 98 -16.41 2.10 -2.75
C ARG A 98 -16.97 3.45 -3.17
N PHE A 99 -16.10 4.43 -3.47
CA PHE A 99 -16.51 5.72 -3.99
C PHE A 99 -17.38 5.57 -5.25
N MET A 100 -16.91 4.78 -6.23
CA MET A 100 -17.63 4.56 -7.48
C MET A 100 -19.01 3.93 -7.26
N VAL A 101 -19.12 2.98 -6.34
CA VAL A 101 -20.40 2.34 -6.00
C VAL A 101 -21.36 3.35 -5.36
N GLU A 102 -20.87 4.19 -4.44
CA GLU A 102 -21.69 5.13 -3.68
C GLU A 102 -22.05 6.38 -4.50
N GLN A 103 -21.04 7.01 -5.12
CA GLN A 103 -21.20 8.28 -5.82
C GLN A 103 -21.59 8.14 -7.31
N LYS A 104 -21.60 6.92 -7.85
CA LYS A 104 -21.94 6.62 -9.25
C LYS A 104 -21.11 7.39 -10.29
N ARG A 105 -19.87 7.77 -9.95
CA ARG A 105 -18.91 8.43 -10.83
C ARG A 105 -17.50 7.94 -10.54
N ASP A 106 -16.57 8.12 -11.50
CA ASP A 106 -15.18 7.79 -11.33
C ASP A 106 -14.44 8.94 -10.60
N PRO A 107 -13.90 8.72 -9.39
CA PRO A 107 -13.18 9.75 -8.65
C PRO A 107 -11.85 10.14 -9.31
N LEU A 108 -11.28 9.34 -10.20
CA LEU A 108 -10.03 9.66 -10.89
C LEU A 108 -10.16 10.89 -11.80
N THR A 109 -11.36 11.24 -12.23
CA THR A 109 -11.63 12.48 -12.96
C THR A 109 -11.16 13.74 -12.21
N GLU A 110 -11.00 13.66 -10.89
CA GLU A 110 -10.50 14.77 -10.05
C GLU A 110 -8.99 15.03 -10.21
N ILE A 111 -8.22 14.06 -10.70
CA ILE A 111 -6.76 14.17 -10.81
C ILE A 111 -6.21 13.72 -12.17
N GLU A 112 -7.02 13.08 -13.01
CA GLU A 112 -6.54 12.37 -14.20
C GLU A 112 -5.78 13.30 -15.15
N GLN A 113 -6.32 14.48 -15.46
CA GLN A 113 -5.69 15.42 -16.39
C GLN A 113 -4.37 15.96 -15.81
N GLU A 114 -4.38 16.42 -14.55
CA GLU A 114 -3.19 16.91 -13.88
C GLU A 114 -2.10 15.82 -13.79
N LEU A 115 -2.51 14.57 -13.58
CA LEU A 115 -1.59 13.44 -13.49
C LEU A 115 -0.95 13.14 -14.85
N ARG A 116 -1.73 13.16 -15.94
CA ARG A 116 -1.20 12.99 -17.30
C ARG A 116 -0.21 14.11 -17.66
N ASP A 117 -0.55 15.34 -17.35
CA ASP A 117 0.30 16.50 -17.61
C ASP A 117 1.61 16.43 -16.82
N ALA A 118 1.55 16.06 -15.53
CA ALA A 118 2.74 15.87 -14.68
C ALA A 118 3.58 14.64 -15.08
N TRP A 119 2.95 13.63 -15.67
CA TRP A 119 3.62 12.42 -16.12
C TRP A 119 4.37 12.63 -17.44
N ALA A 120 3.81 13.46 -18.33
CA ALA A 120 4.22 13.57 -19.72
C ALA A 120 4.11 12.20 -20.46
N GLU A 121 4.75 12.09 -21.63
CA GLU A 121 4.71 10.85 -22.44
C GLU A 121 5.89 9.89 -22.12
N GLU A 122 6.35 9.85 -20.88
CA GLU A 122 7.52 9.09 -20.48
C GLU A 122 7.14 7.79 -19.75
N VAL A 123 8.03 6.82 -19.81
CA VAL A 123 8.04 5.68 -18.89
C VAL A 123 8.80 6.10 -17.64
N ARG A 124 8.15 6.04 -16.47
CA ARG A 124 8.74 6.43 -15.20
C ARG A 124 8.90 5.26 -14.25
N LEU A 125 9.91 5.34 -13.43
CA LEU A 125 10.12 4.40 -12.34
C LEU A 125 9.10 4.69 -11.23
N VAL A 126 8.38 3.65 -10.83
CA VAL A 126 7.44 3.66 -9.71
C VAL A 126 7.99 2.73 -8.64
N ILE A 127 8.17 3.23 -7.43
CA ILE A 127 8.82 2.49 -6.33
C ILE A 127 7.87 2.38 -5.15
N TRP A 128 7.68 1.17 -4.63
CA TRP A 128 7.01 0.91 -3.35
C TRP A 128 8.04 0.40 -2.34
N PRO A 129 8.50 1.25 -1.41
CA PRO A 129 9.30 0.77 -0.29
C PRO A 129 8.49 -0.23 0.54
N LEU A 130 9.11 -1.35 0.88
CA LEU A 130 8.50 -2.39 1.70
C LEU A 130 8.96 -2.24 3.15
N THR A 131 8.02 -2.14 4.06
CA THR A 131 8.30 -2.37 5.48
C THR A 131 8.26 -3.86 5.73
N VAL A 132 9.41 -4.46 6.02
CA VAL A 132 9.55 -5.91 6.25
C VAL A 132 9.92 -6.15 7.70
N ARG A 133 9.21 -7.05 8.36
CA ARG A 133 9.53 -7.51 9.72
C ARG A 133 9.76 -9.01 9.68
N VAL A 134 10.92 -9.42 10.15
CA VAL A 134 11.32 -10.83 10.21
C VAL A 134 11.52 -11.21 11.66
N GLY A 135 11.03 -12.38 12.04
CA GLY A 135 11.16 -12.86 13.40
C GLY A 135 11.31 -14.37 13.47
N ARG A 136 11.84 -14.82 14.58
CA ARG A 136 12.02 -16.24 14.90
C ARG A 136 11.18 -16.62 16.11
N LEU A 137 10.61 -17.84 16.07
CA LEU A 137 9.89 -18.45 17.16
C LEU A 137 10.85 -18.86 18.28
#